data_6dbafeb64fb05615bedc5bfdd35bb2bd
#
_entry.id   6dbafeb64fb05615bedc5bfdd35bb2bd
#
_cell.length_a   1.000
_cell.length_b   1.000
_cell.length_c   1.000
_cell.angle_alpha   90.00
_cell.angle_beta   90.00
_cell.angle_gamma   90.00
#
_symmetry.space_group_name_H-M   'P 1'
#
loop_
_entity.id
_entity.type
_entity.pdbx_description
1 polymer ?
#
loop_
_entity_poly.entity_id
_entity_poly.type
_entity_poly.pdbx_seq_one_letter_code
_entity_poly.pdbx_strand_id
1 'polypeptide(L)'
;MVLTPEIAAGILTAVKEEYRMICGMTYFQICLYFLFYSFGGWVVEVIFHAVTLGKVINRGFLNGPVCPVYGFGVLSVFALLNMLQSGGHQMSEGMIFLFGIVLATAVELVAGWLLDVCFHARWWDYSNKPLNFHGYICLEFSLIWGLAIVMVVKVFQKYVERQASHTPSTLEWVVMAILYAVYLADLIVTVAVIRGLN
;
A
#
# COMPACT_ATOMS: atom_id res chain seq x y z
N MET A 1 34.18 32.56 -8.08
CA MET A 1 34.21 31.41 -7.17
C MET A 1 33.97 30.18 -8.04
N VAL A 2 35.02 29.41 -8.33
CA VAL A 2 34.97 28.24 -9.19
C VAL A 2 34.49 27.08 -8.32
N LEU A 3 33.35 26.48 -8.68
CA LEU A 3 32.83 25.25 -8.03
C LEU A 3 33.88 24.15 -8.25
N THR A 4 34.36 23.56 -7.15
CA THR A 4 35.22 22.37 -7.27
C THR A 4 34.42 21.21 -7.84
N PRO A 5 35.03 20.26 -8.59
CA PRO A 5 34.35 19.11 -9.15
C PRO A 5 33.57 18.27 -8.10
N GLU A 6 34.07 18.24 -6.87
CA GLU A 6 33.44 17.55 -5.73
C GLU A 6 32.15 18.23 -5.28
N ILE A 7 32.14 19.59 -5.22
CA ILE A 7 30.95 20.37 -4.89
C ILE A 7 29.89 20.23 -6.01
N ALA A 8 30.34 20.26 -7.27
CA ALA A 8 29.46 20.07 -8.41
C ALA A 8 28.86 18.65 -8.43
N ALA A 9 29.62 17.59 -8.13
CA ALA A 9 29.16 16.23 -8.02
C ALA A 9 28.19 16.06 -6.83
N GLY A 10 28.44 16.69 -5.68
CA GLY A 10 27.56 16.69 -4.53
C GLY A 10 26.22 17.39 -4.80
N ILE A 11 26.25 18.54 -5.50
CA ILE A 11 25.03 19.23 -5.91
C ILE A 11 24.25 18.40 -6.94
N LEU A 12 24.91 17.79 -7.91
CA LEU A 12 24.27 16.91 -8.92
C LEU A 12 23.62 15.67 -8.30
N THR A 13 24.26 15.06 -7.30
CA THR A 13 23.67 13.94 -6.54
C THR A 13 22.48 14.39 -5.70
N ALA A 14 22.59 15.50 -4.99
CA ALA A 14 21.50 16.05 -4.19
C ALA A 14 20.28 16.42 -5.06
N VAL A 15 20.51 17.12 -6.19
CA VAL A 15 19.46 17.44 -7.17
C VAL A 15 18.86 16.17 -7.77
N LYS A 16 19.66 15.14 -8.06
CA LYS A 16 19.20 13.87 -8.62
C LYS A 16 18.40 13.04 -7.62
N GLU A 17 18.67 13.15 -6.33
CA GLU A 17 17.87 12.56 -5.25
C GLU A 17 16.57 13.32 -5.03
N GLU A 18 16.58 14.64 -5.06
CA GLU A 18 15.39 15.48 -4.89
C GLU A 18 14.36 15.26 -6.01
N TYR A 19 14.80 15.09 -7.26
CA TYR A 19 13.93 14.73 -8.40
C TYR A 19 13.38 13.30 -8.36
N ARG A 20 13.86 12.43 -7.45
CA ARG A 20 13.41 11.04 -7.29
C ARG A 20 12.41 10.84 -6.15
N MET A 21 11.94 11.91 -5.52
CA MET A 21 11.02 11.81 -4.39
C MET A 21 9.60 12.17 -4.81
N ILE A 22 8.65 11.29 -4.50
CA ILE A 22 7.21 11.55 -4.63
C ILE A 22 6.63 11.54 -3.21
N CYS A 23 6.04 12.65 -2.80
CA CYS A 23 5.46 12.80 -1.46
C CYS A 23 6.44 12.40 -0.34
N GLY A 24 7.71 12.81 -0.44
CA GLY A 24 8.74 12.52 0.56
C GLY A 24 9.26 11.07 0.58
N MET A 25 8.93 10.27 -0.44
CA MET A 25 9.41 8.87 -0.59
C MET A 25 10.20 8.71 -1.88
N THR A 26 11.28 7.94 -1.87
CA THR A 26 11.99 7.54 -3.08
C THR A 26 11.18 6.53 -3.89
N TYR A 27 11.46 6.39 -5.18
CA TYR A 27 10.80 5.36 -6.02
C TYR A 27 11.00 3.95 -5.46
N PHE A 28 12.19 3.66 -4.93
CA PHE A 28 12.47 2.36 -4.30
C PHE A 28 11.59 2.12 -3.08
N GLN A 29 11.47 3.12 -2.20
CA GLN A 29 10.58 3.05 -1.03
C GLN A 29 9.13 2.82 -1.43
N ILE A 30 8.62 3.53 -2.43
CA ILE A 30 7.25 3.36 -2.92
C ILE A 30 7.03 1.93 -3.40
N CYS A 31 7.95 1.41 -4.23
CA CYS A 31 7.87 0.05 -4.74
C CYS A 31 7.95 -0.99 -3.60
N LEU A 32 8.94 -0.84 -2.70
CA LEU A 32 9.12 -1.78 -1.60
C LEU A 32 7.93 -1.78 -0.64
N TYR A 33 7.45 -0.60 -0.24
CA TYR A 33 6.31 -0.46 0.66
C TYR A 33 5.04 -1.04 0.06
N PHE A 34 4.79 -0.76 -1.23
CA PHE A 34 3.64 -1.34 -1.92
C PHE A 34 3.63 -2.86 -1.87
N LEU A 35 4.73 -3.51 -2.26
CA LEU A 35 4.84 -4.98 -2.25
C LEU A 35 4.76 -5.53 -0.82
N PHE A 36 5.51 -4.92 0.11
CA PHE A 36 5.55 -5.38 1.49
C PHE A 36 4.17 -5.34 2.16
N TYR A 37 3.46 -4.22 2.04
CA TYR A 37 2.14 -4.07 2.65
C TYR A 37 1.04 -4.81 1.89
N SER A 38 1.17 -5.00 0.58
CA SER A 38 0.27 -5.87 -0.19
C SER A 38 0.41 -7.33 0.21
N PHE A 39 1.64 -7.81 0.43
CA PHE A 39 1.91 -9.15 0.96
C PHE A 39 1.44 -9.28 2.42
N GLY A 40 1.78 -8.32 3.27
CA GLY A 40 1.35 -8.30 4.66
C GLY A 40 -0.17 -8.30 4.81
N GLY A 41 -0.88 -7.53 4.00
CA GLY A 41 -2.34 -7.53 3.94
C GLY A 41 -2.91 -8.89 3.53
N TRP A 42 -2.32 -9.54 2.53
CA TRP A 42 -2.69 -10.90 2.16
C TRP A 42 -2.51 -11.89 3.33
N VAL A 43 -1.40 -11.81 4.06
CA VAL A 43 -1.16 -12.66 5.26
C VAL A 43 -2.25 -12.44 6.31
N VAL A 44 -2.61 -11.17 6.58
CA VAL A 44 -3.69 -10.83 7.53
C VAL A 44 -5.03 -11.41 7.08
N GLU A 45 -5.37 -11.29 5.79
CA GLU A 45 -6.60 -11.87 5.23
C GLU A 45 -6.65 -13.40 5.38
N VAL A 46 -5.57 -14.08 5.06
CA VAL A 46 -5.47 -15.55 5.19
C VAL A 46 -5.63 -15.98 6.64
N ILE A 47 -4.95 -15.29 7.58
CA ILE A 47 -5.07 -15.58 9.02
C ILE A 47 -6.49 -15.31 9.50
N PHE A 48 -7.08 -14.17 9.14
CA PHE A 48 -8.45 -13.82 9.53
C PHE A 48 -9.45 -14.89 9.10
N HIS A 49 -9.36 -15.37 7.85
CA HIS A 49 -10.25 -16.41 7.35
C HIS A 49 -9.95 -17.79 7.95
N ALA A 50 -8.70 -18.10 8.21
CA ALA A 50 -8.32 -19.33 8.89
C ALA A 50 -8.93 -19.40 10.30
N VAL A 51 -8.94 -18.28 11.03
CA VAL A 51 -9.51 -18.19 12.38
C VAL A 51 -11.05 -18.19 12.34
N THR A 52 -11.65 -17.42 11.43
CA THR A 52 -13.11 -17.22 11.42
C THR A 52 -13.87 -18.36 10.72
N LEU A 53 -13.29 -18.96 9.69
CA LEU A 53 -13.95 -19.99 8.87
C LEU A 53 -13.32 -21.39 9.03
N GLY A 54 -12.22 -21.51 9.78
CA GLY A 54 -11.47 -22.76 9.94
C GLY A 54 -10.82 -23.26 8.64
N LYS A 55 -10.64 -22.38 7.64
CA LYS A 55 -10.10 -22.75 6.31
C LYS A 55 -9.07 -21.73 5.85
N VAL A 56 -7.96 -22.21 5.30
CA VAL A 56 -6.97 -21.38 4.63
C VAL A 56 -7.49 -21.12 3.20
N ILE A 57 -7.87 -19.87 2.93
CA ILE A 57 -8.46 -19.46 1.65
C ILE A 57 -7.67 -18.25 1.15
N ASN A 58 -7.26 -18.27 -0.12
CA ASN A 58 -6.77 -17.07 -0.78
C ASN A 58 -7.97 -16.16 -1.12
N ARG A 59 -8.06 -15.01 -0.44
CA ARG A 59 -9.11 -14.00 -0.63
C ARG A 59 -8.64 -12.78 -1.42
N GLY A 60 -7.38 -12.76 -1.83
CA GLY A 60 -6.88 -11.72 -2.69
C GLY A 60 -7.61 -11.68 -4.04
N PHE A 61 -7.66 -10.50 -4.66
CA PHE A 61 -8.09 -10.38 -6.06
C PHE A 61 -7.19 -11.17 -6.99
N LEU A 62 -5.90 -11.25 -6.66
CA LEU A 62 -4.87 -11.96 -7.40
C LEU A 62 -4.74 -13.43 -6.94
N ASN A 63 -4.22 -14.29 -7.82
CA ASN A 63 -3.93 -15.68 -7.47
C ASN A 63 -2.73 -15.79 -6.51
N GLY A 64 -1.76 -14.90 -6.65
CA GLY A 64 -0.57 -14.83 -5.80
C GLY A 64 -0.83 -14.25 -4.40
N PRO A 65 0.19 -14.29 -3.52
CA PRO A 65 0.06 -13.90 -2.12
C PRO A 65 0.14 -12.37 -1.94
N VAL A 66 -0.71 -11.64 -2.62
CA VAL A 66 -0.73 -10.16 -2.57
C VAL A 66 -2.16 -9.60 -2.63
N CYS A 67 -2.43 -8.61 -1.79
CA CYS A 67 -3.67 -7.83 -1.78
C CYS A 67 -3.35 -6.36 -2.03
N PRO A 68 -3.45 -5.87 -3.28
CA PRO A 68 -3.05 -4.50 -3.67
C PRO A 68 -3.70 -3.38 -2.86
N VAL A 69 -4.94 -3.57 -2.44
CA VAL A 69 -5.70 -2.58 -1.67
C VAL A 69 -4.97 -2.13 -0.41
N TYR A 70 -4.27 -3.05 0.26
CA TYR A 70 -3.47 -2.73 1.46
C TYR A 70 -2.25 -1.88 1.11
N GLY A 71 -1.54 -2.22 0.03
CA GLY A 71 -0.41 -1.42 -0.47
C GLY A 71 -0.82 0.02 -0.81
N PHE A 72 -1.91 0.18 -1.55
CA PHE A 72 -2.45 1.50 -1.87
C PHE A 72 -2.93 2.26 -0.63
N GLY A 73 -3.63 1.59 0.29
CA GLY A 73 -4.09 2.18 1.53
C GLY A 73 -2.95 2.75 2.38
N VAL A 74 -1.91 1.95 2.62
CA VAL A 74 -0.75 2.37 3.40
C VAL A 74 0.05 3.48 2.70
N LEU A 75 0.30 3.36 1.39
CA LEU A 75 1.01 4.39 0.62
C LEU A 75 0.28 5.73 0.62
N SER A 76 -1.04 5.74 0.51
CA SER A 76 -1.83 6.98 0.56
C SER A 76 -1.69 7.70 1.90
N VAL A 77 -1.67 6.93 3.00
CA VAL A 77 -1.44 7.47 4.34
C VAL A 77 -0.01 8.02 4.48
N PHE A 78 1.01 7.28 4.03
CA PHE A 78 2.40 7.76 4.09
C PHE A 78 2.62 9.02 3.27
N ALA A 79 2.03 9.08 2.07
CA ALA A 79 2.09 10.28 1.23
C ALA A 79 1.54 11.50 1.98
N LEU A 80 0.35 11.38 2.59
CA LEU A 80 -0.24 12.46 3.36
C LEU A 80 0.60 12.83 4.59
N LEU A 81 1.02 11.83 5.37
CA LEU A 81 1.82 12.08 6.58
C LEU A 81 3.13 12.79 6.26
N ASN A 82 3.84 12.37 5.22
CA ASN A 82 5.10 13.00 4.78
C ASN A 82 4.86 14.45 4.33
N MET A 83 3.80 14.71 3.58
CA MET A 83 3.44 16.08 3.16
C MET A 83 3.16 16.99 4.36
N LEU A 84 2.40 16.50 5.34
CA LEU A 84 2.06 17.27 6.54
C LEU A 84 3.29 17.49 7.46
N GLN A 85 4.14 16.48 7.60
CA GLN A 85 5.37 16.59 8.39
C GLN A 85 6.40 17.53 7.74
N SER A 86 6.46 17.59 6.41
CA SER A 86 7.29 18.57 5.68
C SER A 86 6.87 20.01 5.99
N GLY A 87 5.58 20.23 6.33
CA GLY A 87 5.08 21.51 6.82
C GLY A 87 5.35 21.80 8.31
N GLY A 88 6.15 20.96 9.00
CA GLY A 88 6.50 21.13 10.41
C GLY A 88 5.45 20.65 11.41
N HIS A 89 4.39 19.96 10.95
CA HIS A 89 3.36 19.44 11.82
C HIS A 89 3.74 18.08 12.40
N GLN A 90 3.79 18.00 13.74
CA GLN A 90 3.91 16.69 14.40
C GLN A 90 2.54 16.00 14.48
N MET A 91 2.48 14.78 13.95
CA MET A 91 1.24 14.00 13.93
C MET A 91 1.03 13.28 15.27
N SER A 92 -0.06 13.61 15.95
CA SER A 92 -0.54 12.82 17.10
C SER A 92 -1.12 11.48 16.64
N GLU A 93 -1.17 10.51 17.52
CA GLU A 93 -1.77 9.19 17.21
C GLU A 93 -3.23 9.30 16.80
N GLY A 94 -3.98 10.21 17.44
CA GLY A 94 -5.35 10.51 17.07
C GLY A 94 -5.50 11.04 15.63
N MET A 95 -4.57 11.89 15.18
CA MET A 95 -4.57 12.37 13.79
C MET A 95 -4.22 11.24 12.81
N ILE A 96 -3.23 10.40 13.14
CA ILE A 96 -2.89 9.22 12.32
C ILE A 96 -4.09 8.28 12.21
N PHE A 97 -4.79 8.05 13.32
CA PHE A 97 -6.01 7.24 13.35
C PHE A 97 -7.11 7.82 12.44
N LEU A 98 -7.40 9.12 12.55
CA LEU A 98 -8.42 9.78 11.73
C LEU A 98 -8.07 9.76 10.23
N PHE A 99 -6.83 10.08 9.87
CA PHE A 99 -6.38 9.98 8.48
C PHE A 99 -6.38 8.54 7.98
N GLY A 100 -6.03 7.58 8.84
CA GLY A 100 -6.13 6.16 8.54
C GLY A 100 -7.56 5.74 8.22
N ILE A 101 -8.53 6.14 9.03
CA ILE A 101 -9.97 5.89 8.74
C ILE A 101 -10.32 6.46 7.37
N VAL A 102 -10.08 7.74 7.14
CA VAL A 102 -10.55 8.42 5.92
C VAL A 102 -9.89 7.83 4.67
N LEU A 103 -8.56 7.71 4.67
CA LEU A 103 -7.83 7.30 3.48
C LEU A 103 -7.98 5.79 3.18
N ALA A 104 -7.87 4.93 4.20
CA ALA A 104 -8.03 3.50 3.99
C ALA A 104 -9.47 3.16 3.55
N THR A 105 -10.47 3.79 4.16
CA THR A 105 -11.88 3.65 3.75
C THR A 105 -12.13 4.17 2.34
N ALA A 106 -11.50 5.28 1.95
CA ALA A 106 -11.61 5.79 0.58
C ALA A 106 -11.01 4.82 -0.45
N VAL A 107 -9.83 4.26 -0.14
CA VAL A 107 -9.19 3.24 -1.01
C VAL A 107 -10.05 1.98 -1.08
N GLU A 108 -10.60 1.52 0.04
CA GLU A 108 -11.49 0.36 0.09
C GLU A 108 -12.77 0.59 -0.75
N LEU A 109 -13.39 1.77 -0.62
CA LEU A 109 -14.55 2.15 -1.40
C LEU A 109 -14.25 2.16 -2.91
N VAL A 110 -13.15 2.81 -3.31
CA VAL A 110 -12.75 2.86 -4.73
C VAL A 110 -12.44 1.45 -5.25
N ALA A 111 -11.72 0.64 -4.50
CA ALA A 111 -11.39 -0.73 -4.90
C ALA A 111 -12.65 -1.59 -5.03
N GLY A 112 -13.55 -1.56 -4.05
CA GLY A 112 -14.81 -2.32 -4.10
C GLY A 112 -15.71 -1.90 -5.27
N TRP A 113 -15.82 -0.59 -5.48
CA TRP A 113 -16.59 -0.05 -6.61
C TRP A 113 -15.97 -0.42 -7.97
N LEU A 114 -14.65 -0.31 -8.12
CA LEU A 114 -13.96 -0.70 -9.37
C LEU A 114 -14.14 -2.18 -9.68
N LEU A 115 -14.00 -3.06 -8.67
CA LEU A 115 -14.18 -4.50 -8.85
C LEU A 115 -15.62 -4.83 -9.27
N ASP A 116 -16.59 -4.21 -8.65
CA ASP A 116 -18.02 -4.40 -8.99
C ASP A 116 -18.33 -3.90 -10.42
N VAL A 117 -17.88 -2.70 -10.79
CA VAL A 117 -18.12 -2.13 -12.13
C VAL A 117 -17.36 -2.88 -13.23
N CYS A 118 -16.10 -3.25 -12.99
CA CYS A 118 -15.26 -3.87 -14.03
C CYS A 118 -15.52 -5.37 -14.20
N PHE A 119 -15.88 -6.07 -13.13
CA PHE A 119 -15.98 -7.54 -13.11
C PHE A 119 -17.35 -8.06 -12.69
N HIS A 120 -18.29 -7.19 -12.27
CA HIS A 120 -19.62 -7.55 -11.74
C HIS A 120 -19.51 -8.57 -10.60
N ALA A 121 -18.48 -8.42 -9.77
CA ALA A 121 -18.16 -9.33 -8.67
C ALA A 121 -17.73 -8.55 -7.45
N ARG A 122 -18.20 -8.98 -6.29
CA ARG A 122 -17.84 -8.40 -4.99
C ARG A 122 -16.92 -9.37 -4.26
N TRP A 123 -15.70 -8.92 -3.95
CA TRP A 123 -14.74 -9.66 -3.13
C TRP A 123 -15.10 -9.63 -1.65
N TRP A 124 -15.78 -8.55 -1.23
CA TRP A 124 -16.40 -8.40 0.09
C TRP A 124 -17.75 -7.71 -0.06
N ASP A 125 -18.63 -7.93 0.90
CA ASP A 125 -19.93 -7.29 0.95
C ASP A 125 -20.34 -7.05 2.41
N TYR A 126 -20.43 -5.76 2.76
CA TYR A 126 -20.84 -5.29 4.08
C TYR A 126 -22.32 -4.90 4.15
N SER A 127 -23.15 -5.31 3.20
CA SER A 127 -24.57 -4.93 3.17
C SER A 127 -25.32 -5.31 4.44
N ASN A 128 -24.86 -6.35 5.15
CA ASN A 128 -25.44 -6.80 6.42
C ASN A 128 -24.88 -6.05 7.65
N LYS A 129 -23.91 -5.14 7.46
CA LYS A 129 -23.31 -4.38 8.56
C LYS A 129 -24.01 -3.05 8.75
N PRO A 130 -24.18 -2.57 10.01
CA PRO A 130 -24.71 -1.24 10.27
C PRO A 130 -23.80 -0.16 9.72
N LEU A 131 -24.40 0.96 9.31
CA LEU A 131 -23.68 2.12 8.76
C LEU A 131 -22.75 1.74 7.60
N ASN A 132 -23.20 0.83 6.72
CA ASN A 132 -22.51 0.55 5.47
C ASN A 132 -22.91 1.55 4.38
N PHE A 133 -22.04 1.71 3.40
CA PHE A 133 -22.32 2.48 2.20
C PHE A 133 -22.25 1.55 0.98
N HIS A 134 -23.41 1.23 0.42
CA HIS A 134 -23.61 0.30 -0.70
C HIS A 134 -22.92 -1.07 -0.56
N GLY A 135 -22.65 -1.52 0.68
CA GLY A 135 -21.93 -2.75 0.95
C GLY A 135 -20.43 -2.71 0.68
N TYR A 136 -19.89 -1.62 0.13
CA TYR A 136 -18.45 -1.50 -0.16
C TYR A 136 -17.62 -1.18 1.08
N ILE A 137 -18.15 -0.35 1.98
CA ILE A 137 -17.50 0.07 3.23
C ILE A 137 -18.51 0.05 4.38
N CYS A 138 -18.04 -0.05 5.62
CA CYS A 138 -18.86 0.15 6.81
C CYS A 138 -18.04 0.73 7.97
N LEU A 139 -18.73 1.38 8.92
CA LEU A 139 -18.08 2.05 10.04
C LEU A 139 -17.20 1.12 10.88
N GLU A 140 -17.63 -0.11 11.13
CA GLU A 140 -16.89 -1.10 11.91
C GLU A 140 -15.49 -1.34 11.32
N PHE A 141 -15.42 -1.66 10.02
CA PHE A 141 -14.15 -1.91 9.35
C PHE A 141 -13.34 -0.63 9.14
N SER A 142 -13.98 0.51 8.91
CA SER A 142 -13.28 1.81 8.84
C SER A 142 -12.52 2.11 10.14
N LEU A 143 -13.10 1.82 11.30
CA LEU A 143 -12.43 1.98 12.60
C LEU A 143 -11.27 0.98 12.76
N ILE A 144 -11.44 -0.26 12.32
CA ILE A 144 -10.39 -1.28 12.32
C ILE A 144 -9.22 -0.83 11.44
N TRP A 145 -9.50 -0.29 10.25
CA TRP A 145 -8.47 0.26 9.34
C TRP A 145 -7.71 1.41 9.99
N GLY A 146 -8.40 2.31 10.70
CA GLY A 146 -7.74 3.38 11.46
C GLY A 146 -6.74 2.84 12.48
N LEU A 147 -7.13 1.84 13.26
CA LEU A 147 -6.24 1.17 14.23
C LEU A 147 -5.09 0.44 13.53
N ALA A 148 -5.36 -0.27 12.45
CA ALA A 148 -4.33 -0.96 11.67
C ALA A 148 -3.29 0.02 11.14
N ILE A 149 -3.69 1.19 10.65
CA ILE A 149 -2.78 2.25 10.19
C ILE A 149 -1.92 2.79 11.33
N VAL A 150 -2.47 3.02 12.52
CA VAL A 150 -1.65 3.42 13.69
C VAL A 150 -0.60 2.36 14.00
N MET A 151 -0.97 1.08 14.00
CA MET A 151 -0.03 -0.04 14.17
C MET A 151 1.05 -0.07 13.08
N VAL A 152 0.66 0.11 11.82
CA VAL A 152 1.60 0.16 10.69
C VAL A 152 2.60 1.30 10.89
N VAL A 153 2.12 2.53 11.11
CA VAL A 153 2.98 3.72 11.23
C VAL A 153 3.89 3.66 12.46
N LYS A 154 3.38 3.21 13.60
CA LYS A 154 4.12 3.27 14.87
C LYS A 154 5.03 2.07 15.11
N VAL A 155 4.67 0.91 14.57
CA VAL A 155 5.39 -0.34 14.84
C VAL A 155 6.09 -0.85 13.58
N PHE A 156 5.34 -1.22 12.56
CA PHE A 156 5.90 -1.92 11.41
C PHE A 156 6.78 -1.03 10.53
N GLN A 157 6.36 0.23 10.28
CA GLN A 157 7.08 1.14 9.39
C GLN A 157 8.52 1.38 9.82
N LYS A 158 8.80 1.43 11.11
CA LYS A 158 10.17 1.61 11.62
C LYS A 158 11.15 0.53 11.13
N TYR A 159 10.66 -0.72 11.02
CA TYR A 159 11.46 -1.85 10.56
C TYR A 159 11.60 -1.83 9.03
N VAL A 160 10.51 -1.56 8.32
CA VAL A 160 10.51 -1.52 6.84
C VAL A 160 11.33 -0.35 6.33
N GLU A 161 11.20 0.82 6.93
CA GLU A 161 11.97 2.02 6.58
C GLU A 161 13.47 1.81 6.78
N ARG A 162 13.87 1.12 7.85
CA ARG A 162 15.29 0.77 8.06
C ARG A 162 15.87 -0.04 6.92
N GLN A 163 15.08 -0.93 6.31
CA GLN A 163 15.49 -1.70 5.14
C GLN A 163 15.52 -0.88 3.85
N ALA A 164 14.73 0.20 3.78
CA ALA A 164 14.58 1.06 2.63
C ALA A 164 15.39 2.37 2.73
N SER A 165 16.16 2.57 3.81
CA SER A 165 16.90 3.84 4.07
C SER A 165 18.26 3.92 3.38
N HIS A 166 18.75 2.84 2.78
CA HIS A 166 20.00 2.80 2.04
C HIS A 166 19.80 3.08 0.55
N THR A 167 20.86 3.45 -0.15
CA THR A 167 20.84 3.52 -1.61
C THR A 167 20.74 2.10 -2.19
N PRO A 168 19.65 1.77 -2.92
CA PRO A 168 19.46 0.41 -3.41
C PRO A 168 20.53 0.01 -4.44
N SER A 169 21.04 -1.20 -4.28
CA SER A 169 21.96 -1.83 -5.22
C SER A 169 21.26 -2.21 -6.53
N THR A 170 22.05 -2.46 -7.58
CA THR A 170 21.52 -2.98 -8.85
C THR A 170 20.77 -4.30 -8.65
N LEU A 171 21.26 -5.17 -7.75
CA LEU A 171 20.60 -6.44 -7.48
C LEU A 171 19.20 -6.25 -6.87
N GLU A 172 19.05 -5.31 -5.93
CA GLU A 172 17.74 -5.00 -5.34
C GLU A 172 16.76 -4.47 -6.37
N TRP A 173 17.20 -3.63 -7.29
CA TRP A 173 16.37 -3.19 -8.41
C TRP A 173 15.98 -4.32 -9.36
N VAL A 174 16.89 -5.24 -9.65
CA VAL A 174 16.60 -6.43 -10.46
C VAL A 174 15.58 -7.33 -9.79
N VAL A 175 15.76 -7.62 -8.50
CA VAL A 175 14.78 -8.39 -7.71
C VAL A 175 13.42 -7.70 -7.69
N MET A 176 13.39 -6.39 -7.47
CA MET A 176 12.16 -5.60 -7.49
C MET A 176 11.45 -5.69 -8.84
N ALA A 177 12.19 -5.55 -9.94
CA ALA A 177 11.65 -5.66 -11.30
C ALA A 177 11.07 -7.04 -11.58
N ILE A 178 11.74 -8.11 -11.13
CA ILE A 178 11.23 -9.48 -11.25
C ILE A 178 9.92 -9.66 -10.46
N LEU A 179 9.87 -9.19 -9.22
CA LEU A 179 8.66 -9.28 -8.39
C LEU A 179 7.49 -8.54 -9.04
N TYR A 180 7.71 -7.33 -9.58
CA TYR A 180 6.66 -6.59 -10.29
C TYR A 180 6.27 -7.26 -11.61
N ALA A 181 7.20 -7.88 -12.32
CA ALA A 181 6.89 -8.64 -13.55
C ALA A 181 5.98 -9.85 -13.22
N VAL A 182 6.28 -10.59 -12.14
CA VAL A 182 5.44 -11.69 -11.64
C VAL A 182 4.07 -11.19 -11.22
N TYR A 183 4.03 -10.07 -10.48
CA TYR A 183 2.80 -9.42 -10.06
C TYR A 183 1.92 -9.00 -11.26
N LEU A 184 2.53 -8.40 -12.27
CA LEU A 184 1.83 -7.99 -13.50
C LEU A 184 1.32 -9.20 -14.31
N ALA A 185 2.12 -10.25 -14.40
CA ALA A 185 1.72 -11.50 -15.06
C ALA A 185 0.50 -12.13 -14.34
N ASP A 186 0.53 -12.19 -13.00
CA ASP A 186 -0.61 -12.68 -12.20
C ASP A 186 -1.86 -11.81 -12.41
N LEU A 187 -1.71 -10.48 -12.44
CA LEU A 187 -2.81 -9.56 -12.71
C LEU A 187 -3.44 -9.83 -14.10
N ILE A 188 -2.61 -10.00 -15.13
CA ILE A 188 -3.09 -10.27 -16.50
C ILE A 188 -3.85 -11.61 -16.53
N VAL A 189 -3.27 -12.66 -15.95
CA VAL A 189 -3.91 -13.99 -15.87
C VAL A 189 -5.22 -13.91 -15.10
N THR A 190 -5.24 -13.28 -13.93
CA THR A 190 -6.43 -13.12 -13.11
C THR A 190 -7.56 -12.43 -13.88
N VAL A 191 -7.24 -11.30 -14.54
CA VAL A 191 -8.22 -10.56 -15.35
C VAL A 191 -8.71 -11.37 -16.53
N ALA A 192 -7.83 -12.10 -17.23
CA ALA A 192 -8.21 -12.97 -18.34
C ALA A 192 -9.18 -14.09 -17.90
N VAL A 193 -8.87 -14.75 -16.78
CA VAL A 193 -9.72 -15.81 -16.21
C VAL A 193 -11.09 -15.26 -15.82
N ILE A 194 -11.14 -14.13 -15.11
CA ILE A 194 -12.42 -13.55 -14.66
C ILE A 194 -13.28 -13.12 -15.84
N ARG A 195 -12.67 -12.62 -16.92
CA ARG A 195 -13.38 -12.19 -18.15
C ARG A 195 -13.71 -13.34 -19.12
N GLY A 196 -13.33 -14.57 -18.79
CA GLY A 196 -13.52 -15.70 -19.68
C GLY A 196 -12.76 -15.61 -21.01
N LEU A 197 -11.59 -14.96 -20.99
CA LEU A 197 -10.72 -14.76 -22.16
C LEU A 197 -9.69 -15.91 -22.33
N ASN A 198 -10.00 -17.11 -21.82
CA ASN A 198 -9.15 -18.31 -21.95
C ASN A 198 -9.46 -19.06 -23.23
#